data_b4b7a169872d7bfc129bf1365462ee3b
#
_entry.id   b4b7a169872d7bfc129bf1365462ee3b
#
_cell.length_a   1.000
_cell.length_b   1.000
_cell.length_c   1.000
_cell.angle_alpha   90.00
_cell.angle_beta   90.00
_cell.angle_gamma   90.00
#
_symmetry.space_group_name_H-M   'P 1'
#
loop_
_entity.id
_entity.type
_entity.pdbx_description
1 polymer ?
#
loop_
_entity_poly.entity_id
_entity_poly.type
_entity_poly.pdbx_seq_one_letter_code
_entity_poly.pdbx_strand_id
1 'polypeptide(L)'
;MKYKRNIKLDYLHTLVRNINFTQSFWLLFLLVVKDFSLFEVGLLEMVFHLTSLSMEVPTGVVADVFGRKISRLLGIFSYFVYIFIMLFSGNFTVILIGFIFCGLAFTFESGSGEALVYDSLKLMGEEDRFMKVNGMKEVIYQFAGAISLVASGYVISVSFNLAWYLTLGFYVVAMIVILLMKETPMLEKAKNLKLKELLYKQYVESTRIVFRNKRLLYLTIIGAMIAAPITTLYLYLPDHLDSLGYSYLEMGLLLGAHSAFAAIGGYYAHKLEKKYKEKKILYFIPLFMVISFWLVLIDDAIIIPFILLGFFDSIFYVVLGDYINRIVPSEIRATALSYGGLMFSLVMVIIFPFIGLIAQLNGLWTGYLILAIITSLFYLFLLKVLSGNHLDKI
;
A
#
# COMPACT_ATOMS: atom_id res chain seq x y z
N MET A 1 -31.20 6.15 -12.03
CA MET A 1 -30.35 7.35 -12.13
C MET A 1 -29.62 7.74 -10.82
N LYS A 2 -30.14 7.42 -9.65
CA LYS A 2 -29.69 7.91 -8.34
C LYS A 2 -28.27 7.44 -7.94
N TYR A 3 -27.91 6.18 -8.24
CA TYR A 3 -26.60 5.59 -7.88
C TYR A 3 -25.55 5.70 -8.99
N LYS A 4 -25.94 6.03 -10.23
CA LYS A 4 -24.99 6.29 -11.34
C LYS A 4 -24.01 7.44 -11.04
N ARG A 5 -24.45 8.39 -10.20
CA ARG A 5 -23.63 9.51 -9.74
C ARG A 5 -22.50 9.03 -8.82
N ASN A 6 -22.71 7.98 -8.00
CA ASN A 6 -21.68 7.45 -7.12
C ASN A 6 -20.44 6.99 -7.89
N ILE A 7 -20.62 6.34 -9.06
CA ILE A 7 -19.51 5.86 -9.88
C ILE A 7 -18.62 7.03 -10.35
N LYS A 8 -19.25 8.12 -10.84
CA LYS A 8 -18.51 9.31 -11.29
C LYS A 8 -17.81 10.02 -10.12
N LEU A 9 -18.49 10.11 -8.99
CA LEU A 9 -17.94 10.71 -7.78
C LEU A 9 -16.81 9.86 -7.20
N ASP A 10 -16.87 8.54 -7.32
CA ASP A 10 -15.79 7.66 -6.88
C ASP A 10 -14.53 7.81 -7.75
N TYR A 11 -14.67 7.96 -9.06
CA TYR A 11 -13.55 8.31 -9.94
C TYR A 11 -12.92 9.66 -9.56
N LEU A 12 -13.76 10.67 -9.32
CA LEU A 12 -13.27 11.99 -8.89
C LEU A 12 -12.59 11.91 -7.51
N HIS A 13 -13.18 11.15 -6.56
CA HIS A 13 -12.59 10.92 -5.25
C HIS A 13 -11.23 10.22 -5.37
N THR A 14 -11.14 9.16 -6.18
CA THR A 14 -9.88 8.46 -6.43
C THR A 14 -8.83 9.39 -7.01
N LEU A 15 -9.18 10.22 -7.99
CA LEU A 15 -8.26 11.21 -8.56
C LEU A 15 -7.76 12.18 -7.48
N VAL A 16 -8.69 12.84 -6.79
CA VAL A 16 -8.37 13.94 -5.86
C VAL A 16 -7.60 13.44 -4.63
N ARG A 17 -8.01 12.31 -4.05
CA ARG A 17 -7.37 11.73 -2.87
C ARG A 17 -5.92 11.27 -3.15
N ASN A 18 -5.64 10.82 -4.37
CA ASN A 18 -4.31 10.32 -4.73
C ASN A 18 -3.36 11.41 -5.27
N ILE A 19 -3.83 12.65 -5.39
CA ILE A 19 -2.94 13.81 -5.50
C ILE A 19 -2.47 14.17 -4.09
N ASN A 20 -1.38 13.53 -3.67
CA ASN A 20 -0.82 13.64 -2.33
C ASN A 20 0.68 13.99 -2.42
N PHE A 21 1.01 15.26 -2.17
CA PHE A 21 2.37 15.78 -2.31
C PHE A 21 3.32 15.33 -1.19
N THR A 22 2.82 14.66 -0.17
CA THR A 22 3.63 14.22 0.98
C THR A 22 3.93 12.72 0.98
N GLN A 23 3.26 11.93 0.13
CA GLN A 23 3.26 10.47 0.20
C GLN A 23 4.66 9.82 0.18
N SER A 24 5.60 10.35 -0.61
CA SER A 24 6.95 9.80 -0.72
C SER A 24 7.99 10.59 0.05
N PHE A 25 7.62 11.73 0.63
CA PHE A 25 8.53 12.66 1.29
C PHE A 25 8.18 12.91 2.77
N TRP A 26 7.17 12.23 3.31
CA TRP A 26 6.78 12.38 4.71
C TRP A 26 7.92 12.00 5.66
N LEU A 27 8.69 10.98 5.29
CA LEU A 27 9.85 10.51 6.05
C LEU A 27 10.92 11.61 6.09
N LEU A 28 11.29 12.13 4.91
CA LEU A 28 12.27 13.20 4.80
C LEU A 28 11.82 14.47 5.54
N PHE A 29 10.52 14.80 5.52
CA PHE A 29 9.96 15.87 6.32
C PHE A 29 10.20 15.67 7.84
N LEU A 30 10.04 14.46 8.35
CA LEU A 30 10.29 14.15 9.75
C LEU A 30 11.77 14.27 10.11
N LEU A 31 12.67 13.85 9.23
CA LEU A 31 14.11 13.94 9.45
C LEU A 31 14.59 15.39 9.37
N VAL A 32 14.25 16.10 8.26
CA VAL A 32 14.82 17.42 7.95
C VAL A 32 14.13 18.56 8.69
N VAL A 33 12.78 18.48 8.85
CA VAL A 33 11.98 19.58 9.41
C VAL A 33 11.67 19.38 10.90
N LYS A 34 11.48 18.13 11.31
CA LYS A 34 11.14 17.79 12.70
C LYS A 34 12.34 17.29 13.51
N ASP A 35 13.49 17.07 12.87
CA ASP A 35 14.74 16.61 13.49
C ASP A 35 14.61 15.25 14.21
N PHE A 36 13.80 14.36 13.64
CA PHE A 36 13.64 13.00 14.16
C PHE A 36 14.75 12.10 13.66
N SER A 37 15.11 11.12 14.47
CA SER A 37 16.05 10.07 14.08
C SER A 37 15.39 9.04 13.14
N LEU A 38 16.21 8.32 12.37
CA LEU A 38 15.75 7.23 11.51
C LEU A 38 15.03 6.12 12.29
N PHE A 39 15.44 5.86 13.53
CA PHE A 39 14.77 4.89 14.40
C PHE A 39 13.39 5.38 14.84
N GLU A 40 13.26 6.65 15.27
CA GLU A 40 11.95 7.23 15.62
C GLU A 40 10.99 7.18 14.44
N VAL A 41 11.45 7.52 13.24
CA VAL A 41 10.63 7.36 12.02
C VAL A 41 10.26 5.89 11.79
N GLY A 42 11.17 4.98 12.05
CA GLY A 42 10.91 3.54 12.03
C GLY A 42 9.80 3.11 12.98
N LEU A 43 9.78 3.65 14.21
CA LEU A 43 8.73 3.38 15.20
C LEU A 43 7.37 3.96 14.78
N LEU A 44 7.35 5.12 14.14
CA LEU A 44 6.10 5.72 13.63
C LEU A 44 5.46 4.84 12.55
N GLU A 45 6.23 4.36 11.60
CA GLU A 45 5.74 3.44 10.55
C GLU A 45 5.30 2.08 11.14
N MET A 46 6.02 1.58 12.15
CA MET A 46 5.58 0.41 12.91
C MET A 46 4.19 0.62 13.51
N VAL A 47 3.93 1.78 14.12
CA VAL A 47 2.63 2.11 14.71
C VAL A 47 1.54 2.22 13.65
N PHE A 48 1.83 2.79 12.47
CA PHE A 48 0.92 2.78 11.33
C PHE A 48 0.51 1.34 10.95
N HIS A 49 1.47 0.44 10.80
CA HIS A 49 1.22 -0.95 10.41
C HIS A 49 0.52 -1.74 11.53
N LEU A 50 0.87 -1.52 12.80
CA LEU A 50 0.16 -2.12 13.94
C LEU A 50 -1.30 -1.66 14.01
N THR A 51 -1.56 -0.38 13.75
CA THR A 51 -2.91 0.16 13.68
C THR A 51 -3.68 -0.44 12.51
N SER A 52 -3.07 -0.50 11.33
CA SER A 52 -3.70 -1.12 10.15
C SER A 52 -4.04 -2.58 10.43
N LEU A 53 -3.11 -3.34 11.00
CA LEU A 53 -3.29 -4.75 11.34
C LEU A 53 -4.45 -4.97 12.32
N SER A 54 -4.56 -4.14 13.36
CA SER A 54 -5.55 -4.29 14.42
C SER A 54 -6.93 -3.74 14.04
N MET A 55 -6.98 -2.72 13.19
CA MET A 55 -8.20 -1.98 12.86
C MET A 55 -8.86 -2.36 11.53
N GLU A 56 -8.21 -3.19 10.68
CA GLU A 56 -8.78 -3.62 9.39
C GLU A 56 -10.17 -4.25 9.56
N VAL A 57 -10.34 -5.17 10.50
CA VAL A 57 -11.63 -5.81 10.75
C VAL A 57 -12.61 -4.90 11.49
N PRO A 58 -12.25 -4.20 12.57
CA PRO A 58 -13.13 -3.24 13.23
C PRO A 58 -13.69 -2.17 12.28
N THR A 59 -12.86 -1.58 11.43
CA THR A 59 -13.33 -0.55 10.48
C THR A 59 -14.22 -1.12 9.37
N GLY A 60 -13.95 -2.35 8.92
CA GLY A 60 -14.85 -3.09 8.03
C GLY A 60 -16.24 -3.27 8.63
N VAL A 61 -16.32 -3.65 9.92
CA VAL A 61 -17.61 -3.76 10.61
C VAL A 61 -18.29 -2.40 10.77
N VAL A 62 -17.55 -1.33 11.03
CA VAL A 62 -18.12 0.03 11.02
C VAL A 62 -18.75 0.36 9.66
N ALA A 63 -18.08 0.02 8.57
CA ALA A 63 -18.63 0.20 7.23
C ALA A 63 -19.92 -0.62 6.98
N ASP A 64 -19.99 -1.84 7.50
CA ASP A 64 -21.16 -2.72 7.36
C ASP A 64 -22.36 -2.26 8.21
N VAL A 65 -22.12 -1.73 9.43
CA VAL A 65 -23.14 -1.35 10.40
C VAL A 65 -23.62 0.09 10.21
N PHE A 66 -22.70 1.03 9.99
CA PHE A 66 -23.02 2.46 9.92
C PHE A 66 -23.10 2.98 8.48
N GLY A 67 -22.59 2.23 7.52
CA GLY A 67 -22.64 2.57 6.10
C GLY A 67 -21.26 2.86 5.49
N ARG A 68 -21.14 2.59 4.19
CA ARG A 68 -19.90 2.73 3.43
C ARG A 68 -19.42 4.18 3.33
N LYS A 69 -20.35 5.10 3.11
CA LYS A 69 -20.08 6.54 3.05
C LYS A 69 -19.55 7.07 4.40
N ILE A 70 -20.15 6.64 5.51
CA ILE A 70 -19.73 7.05 6.85
C ILE A 70 -18.32 6.56 7.14
N SER A 71 -18.00 5.30 6.83
CA SER A 71 -16.64 4.77 6.95
C SER A 71 -15.63 5.64 6.20
N ARG A 72 -15.90 5.95 4.93
CA ARG A 72 -15.01 6.80 4.12
C ARG A 72 -14.85 8.22 4.70
N LEU A 73 -15.91 8.81 5.24
CA LEU A 73 -15.83 10.12 5.92
C LEU A 73 -14.95 10.05 7.17
N LEU A 74 -15.07 8.98 7.98
CA LEU A 74 -14.21 8.74 9.12
C LEU A 74 -12.75 8.58 8.70
N GLY A 75 -12.49 7.89 7.57
CA GLY A 75 -11.17 7.77 6.98
C GLY A 75 -10.56 9.13 6.63
N ILE A 76 -11.29 9.97 5.91
CA ILE A 76 -10.79 11.33 5.58
C ILE A 76 -10.61 12.18 6.83
N PHE A 77 -11.54 12.12 7.79
CA PHE A 77 -11.40 12.85 9.05
C PHE A 77 -10.15 12.41 9.81
N SER A 78 -9.89 11.12 9.89
CA SER A 78 -8.66 10.58 10.50
C SER A 78 -7.41 11.12 9.80
N TYR A 79 -7.43 11.20 8.47
CA TYR A 79 -6.29 11.76 7.72
C TYR A 79 -6.12 13.26 7.93
N PHE A 80 -7.20 14.02 8.12
CA PHE A 80 -7.11 15.43 8.54
C PHE A 80 -6.41 15.59 9.88
N VAL A 81 -6.76 14.77 10.87
CA VAL A 81 -6.10 14.78 12.17
C VAL A 81 -4.61 14.49 12.02
N TYR A 82 -4.24 13.51 11.20
CA TYR A 82 -2.86 13.20 10.89
C TYR A 82 -2.12 14.39 10.26
N ILE A 83 -2.67 14.98 9.18
CA ILE A 83 -2.05 16.16 8.52
C ILE A 83 -1.88 17.32 9.51
N PHE A 84 -2.91 17.59 10.34
CA PHE A 84 -2.87 18.66 11.31
C PHE A 84 -1.75 18.44 12.34
N ILE A 85 -1.63 17.21 12.85
CA ILE A 85 -0.55 16.84 13.78
C ILE A 85 0.82 17.01 13.10
N MET A 86 0.99 16.54 11.86
CA MET A 86 2.25 16.67 11.13
C MET A 86 2.66 18.13 10.91
N LEU A 87 1.71 19.01 10.61
CA LEU A 87 1.99 20.43 10.39
C LEU A 87 2.38 21.15 11.69
N PHE A 88 1.64 20.93 12.78
CA PHE A 88 1.70 21.80 13.96
C PHE A 88 2.43 21.20 15.16
N SER A 89 2.74 19.90 15.18
CA SER A 89 3.48 19.28 16.28
C SER A 89 4.94 19.01 15.89
N GLY A 90 5.85 19.20 16.86
CA GLY A 90 7.23 18.69 16.82
C GLY A 90 7.49 17.62 17.89
N ASN A 91 6.45 17.24 18.65
CA ASN A 91 6.59 16.25 19.72
C ASN A 91 6.39 14.84 19.19
N PHE A 92 7.35 13.93 19.42
CA PHE A 92 7.32 12.55 18.97
C PHE A 92 6.04 11.82 19.38
N THR A 93 5.63 11.91 20.66
CA THR A 93 4.44 11.21 21.15
C THR A 93 3.17 11.69 20.45
N VAL A 94 3.05 13.00 20.18
CA VAL A 94 1.90 13.54 19.45
C VAL A 94 1.90 13.09 18.00
N ILE A 95 3.07 13.06 17.34
CA ILE A 95 3.20 12.55 15.97
C ILE A 95 2.91 11.04 15.90
N LEU A 96 3.30 10.26 16.92
CA LEU A 96 2.94 8.85 17.03
C LEU A 96 1.42 8.66 17.08
N ILE A 97 0.69 9.50 17.81
CA ILE A 97 -0.79 9.52 17.77
C ILE A 97 -1.28 9.86 16.34
N GLY A 98 -0.60 10.78 15.67
CA GLY A 98 -0.87 11.08 14.25
C GLY A 98 -0.79 9.84 13.36
N PHE A 99 0.21 8.99 13.56
CA PHE A 99 0.38 7.75 12.78
C PHE A 99 -0.70 6.70 13.09
N ILE A 100 -1.26 6.67 14.32
CA ILE A 100 -2.48 5.90 14.60
C ILE A 100 -3.64 6.41 13.73
N PHE A 101 -3.85 7.73 13.65
CA PHE A 101 -4.89 8.30 12.79
C PHE A 101 -4.62 8.05 11.30
N CYS A 102 -3.36 8.04 10.85
CA CYS A 102 -2.98 7.65 9.49
C CYS A 102 -3.39 6.19 9.19
N GLY A 103 -3.08 5.26 10.11
CA GLY A 103 -3.49 3.86 10.00
C GLY A 103 -5.01 3.67 9.98
N LEU A 104 -5.74 4.40 10.83
CA LEU A 104 -7.21 4.44 10.83
C LEU A 104 -7.76 4.98 9.50
N ALA A 105 -7.16 6.03 8.95
CA ALA A 105 -7.58 6.60 7.67
C ALA A 105 -7.45 5.58 6.54
N PHE A 106 -6.38 4.79 6.55
CA PHE A 106 -6.15 3.72 5.58
C PHE A 106 -7.20 2.61 5.72
N THR A 107 -7.43 2.10 6.93
CA THR A 107 -8.35 0.97 7.16
C THR A 107 -9.81 1.34 6.97
N PHE A 108 -10.26 2.55 7.30
CA PHE A 108 -11.62 3.01 7.03
C PHE A 108 -11.94 3.13 5.53
N GLU A 109 -10.98 3.45 4.70
CA GLU A 109 -11.14 3.51 3.24
C GLU A 109 -11.03 2.12 2.59
N SER A 110 -10.20 1.23 3.18
CA SER A 110 -10.00 -0.13 2.71
C SER A 110 -11.34 -0.87 2.59
N GLY A 111 -11.62 -1.40 1.41
CA GLY A 111 -12.85 -2.14 1.12
C GLY A 111 -14.15 -1.31 1.06
N SER A 112 -14.29 -0.22 1.84
CA SER A 112 -15.53 0.57 1.88
C SER A 112 -15.81 1.29 0.57
N GLY A 113 -14.79 1.79 -0.11
CA GLY A 113 -14.90 2.42 -1.42
C GLY A 113 -15.36 1.45 -2.51
N GLU A 114 -14.75 0.28 -2.58
CA GLU A 114 -15.12 -0.76 -3.55
C GLU A 114 -16.51 -1.31 -3.28
N ALA A 115 -16.86 -1.52 -2.01
CA ALA A 115 -18.18 -1.97 -1.61
C ALA A 115 -19.28 -0.96 -1.99
N LEU A 116 -19.04 0.35 -1.78
CA LEU A 116 -20.01 1.39 -2.17
C LEU A 116 -20.28 1.38 -3.69
N VAL A 117 -19.22 1.19 -4.49
CA VAL A 117 -19.32 1.09 -5.95
C VAL A 117 -20.08 -0.17 -6.36
N TYR A 118 -19.70 -1.33 -5.80
CA TYR A 118 -20.36 -2.61 -6.08
C TYR A 118 -21.85 -2.57 -5.73
N ASP A 119 -22.19 -2.11 -4.53
CA ASP A 119 -23.57 -1.97 -4.06
C ASP A 119 -24.36 -0.99 -4.95
N SER A 120 -23.74 0.12 -5.39
CA SER A 120 -24.36 1.06 -6.31
C SER A 120 -24.66 0.44 -7.67
N LEU A 121 -23.77 -0.38 -8.23
CA LEU A 121 -23.97 -1.11 -9.47
C LEU A 121 -25.07 -2.17 -9.33
N LYS A 122 -25.05 -2.91 -8.23
CA LYS A 122 -26.07 -3.92 -7.92
C LYS A 122 -27.47 -3.33 -7.83
N LEU A 123 -27.62 -2.18 -7.19
CA LEU A 123 -28.90 -1.45 -7.12
C LEU A 123 -29.39 -0.93 -8.49
N MET A 124 -28.51 -0.92 -9.50
CA MET A 124 -28.86 -0.55 -10.88
C MET A 124 -29.05 -1.78 -11.79
N GLY A 125 -28.76 -3.03 -11.30
CA GLY A 125 -28.75 -4.24 -12.12
C GLY A 125 -27.57 -4.26 -13.11
N GLU A 126 -26.45 -3.63 -12.76
CA GLU A 126 -25.26 -3.49 -13.61
C GLU A 126 -24.00 -4.08 -12.97
N GLU A 127 -24.11 -5.13 -12.13
CA GLU A 127 -22.98 -5.77 -11.40
C GLU A 127 -21.86 -6.22 -12.33
N ASP A 128 -22.20 -6.69 -13.51
CA ASP A 128 -21.22 -7.17 -14.52
C ASP A 128 -20.22 -6.08 -14.93
N ARG A 129 -20.56 -4.81 -14.70
CA ARG A 129 -19.69 -3.68 -15.00
C ARG A 129 -18.64 -3.40 -13.92
N PHE A 130 -18.70 -4.09 -12.76
CA PHE A 130 -17.82 -3.83 -11.62
C PHE A 130 -16.33 -3.92 -12.01
N MET A 131 -15.95 -4.97 -12.71
CA MET A 131 -14.55 -5.14 -13.19
C MET A 131 -14.08 -3.97 -14.07
N LYS A 132 -14.95 -3.48 -14.96
CA LYS A 132 -14.63 -2.34 -15.83
C LYS A 132 -14.50 -1.04 -15.03
N VAL A 133 -15.38 -0.83 -14.06
CA VAL A 133 -15.36 0.36 -13.19
C VAL A 133 -14.11 0.36 -12.32
N ASN A 134 -13.78 -0.77 -11.71
CA ASN A 134 -12.59 -0.91 -10.86
C ASN A 134 -11.29 -0.78 -11.67
N GLY A 135 -11.25 -1.33 -12.88
CA GLY A 135 -10.11 -1.15 -13.79
C GLY A 135 -9.87 0.31 -14.16
N MET A 136 -10.93 1.09 -14.43
CA MET A 136 -10.80 2.54 -14.69
C MET A 136 -10.35 3.30 -13.44
N LYS A 137 -10.85 2.91 -12.26
CA LYS A 137 -10.40 3.48 -10.98
C LYS A 137 -8.91 3.27 -10.76
N GLU A 138 -8.40 2.06 -11.08
CA GLU A 138 -6.97 1.76 -10.98
C GLU A 138 -6.14 2.64 -11.92
N VAL A 139 -6.58 2.84 -13.16
CA VAL A 139 -5.90 3.77 -14.10
C VAL A 139 -5.84 5.19 -13.54
N ILE A 140 -6.95 5.67 -12.95
CA ILE A 140 -7.00 7.00 -12.32
C ILE A 140 -6.05 7.09 -11.13
N TYR A 141 -6.02 6.05 -10.29
CA TYR A 141 -5.13 5.95 -9.14
C TYR A 141 -3.66 6.06 -9.56
N GLN A 142 -3.23 5.25 -10.52
CA GLN A 142 -1.85 5.24 -11.01
C GLN A 142 -1.46 6.57 -11.67
N PHE A 143 -2.36 7.15 -12.47
CA PHE A 143 -2.13 8.44 -13.12
C PHE A 143 -1.99 9.58 -12.11
N ALA A 144 -2.91 9.64 -11.13
CA ALA A 144 -2.86 10.65 -10.06
C ALA A 144 -1.58 10.51 -9.21
N GLY A 145 -1.20 9.28 -8.86
CA GLY A 145 0.02 8.98 -8.14
C GLY A 145 1.28 9.41 -8.89
N ALA A 146 1.38 9.07 -10.17
CA ALA A 146 2.54 9.45 -10.99
C ALA A 146 2.71 10.98 -11.10
N ILE A 147 1.61 11.71 -11.35
CA ILE A 147 1.64 13.19 -11.36
C ILE A 147 2.05 13.71 -9.98
N SER A 148 1.48 13.14 -8.93
CA SER A 148 1.76 13.58 -7.56
C SER A 148 3.24 13.42 -7.20
N LEU A 149 3.88 12.31 -7.56
CA LEU A 149 5.29 12.05 -7.28
C LEU A 149 6.21 13.09 -7.91
N VAL A 150 6.02 13.37 -9.20
CA VAL A 150 6.83 14.38 -9.92
C VAL A 150 6.58 15.78 -9.36
N ALA A 151 5.29 16.12 -9.16
CA ALA A 151 4.91 17.44 -8.63
C ALA A 151 5.36 17.63 -7.17
N SER A 152 5.43 16.56 -6.36
CA SER A 152 5.92 16.61 -4.99
C SER A 152 7.37 17.11 -4.91
N GLY A 153 8.26 16.61 -5.76
CA GLY A 153 9.65 17.06 -5.80
C GLY A 153 9.76 18.57 -6.04
N TYR A 154 8.96 19.12 -6.97
CA TYR A 154 8.92 20.56 -7.22
C TYR A 154 8.31 21.33 -6.03
N VAL A 155 7.18 20.90 -5.50
CA VAL A 155 6.50 21.58 -4.39
C VAL A 155 7.38 21.62 -3.14
N ILE A 156 8.07 20.52 -2.83
CA ILE A 156 8.93 20.40 -1.66
C ILE A 156 10.19 21.25 -1.82
N SER A 157 10.71 21.42 -3.04
CA SER A 157 11.82 22.35 -3.29
C SER A 157 11.49 23.81 -2.95
N VAL A 158 10.18 24.16 -2.95
CA VAL A 158 9.69 25.46 -2.49
C VAL A 158 9.51 25.45 -0.96
N SER A 159 8.78 24.47 -0.43
CA SER A 159 8.56 24.29 1.01
C SER A 159 7.90 22.95 1.33
N PHE A 160 8.42 22.22 2.32
CA PHE A 160 7.77 21.04 2.87
C PHE A 160 6.35 21.34 3.40
N ASN A 161 6.17 22.46 4.10
CA ASN A 161 4.87 22.84 4.63
C ASN A 161 3.84 23.09 3.52
N LEU A 162 4.28 23.65 2.37
CA LEU A 162 3.42 23.84 1.21
C LEU A 162 2.86 22.51 0.70
N ALA A 163 3.66 21.44 0.67
CA ALA A 163 3.21 20.11 0.29
C ALA A 163 2.09 19.59 1.21
N TRP A 164 2.20 19.81 2.53
CA TRP A 164 1.17 19.45 3.49
C TRP A 164 -0.10 20.30 3.32
N TYR A 165 0.01 21.62 3.11
CA TYR A 165 -1.16 22.47 2.87
C TYR A 165 -1.89 22.12 1.59
N LEU A 166 -1.17 21.84 0.50
CA LEU A 166 -1.78 21.42 -0.76
C LEU A 166 -2.46 20.06 -0.59
N THR A 167 -1.82 19.09 0.06
CA THR A 167 -2.44 17.79 0.37
C THR A 167 -3.71 17.97 1.20
N LEU A 168 -3.69 18.83 2.22
CA LEU A 168 -4.88 19.17 3.01
C LEU A 168 -6.01 19.69 2.12
N GLY A 169 -5.70 20.61 1.20
CA GLY A 169 -6.67 21.17 0.25
C GLY A 169 -7.33 20.11 -0.62
N PHE A 170 -6.54 19.17 -1.17
CA PHE A 170 -7.07 18.05 -1.96
C PHE A 170 -7.94 17.10 -1.12
N TYR A 171 -7.60 16.86 0.13
CA TYR A 171 -8.41 16.04 1.04
C TYR A 171 -9.72 16.74 1.45
N VAL A 172 -9.75 18.09 1.54
CA VAL A 172 -11.00 18.85 1.70
C VAL A 172 -11.91 18.63 0.49
N VAL A 173 -11.38 18.71 -0.73
CA VAL A 173 -12.15 18.39 -1.93
C VAL A 173 -12.63 16.94 -1.93
N ALA A 174 -11.77 15.99 -1.55
CA ALA A 174 -12.13 14.56 -1.44
C ALA A 174 -13.29 14.36 -0.44
N MET A 175 -13.28 15.05 0.71
CA MET A 175 -14.37 15.03 1.67
C MET A 175 -15.68 15.54 1.08
N ILE A 176 -15.64 16.67 0.37
CA ILE A 176 -16.81 17.23 -0.31
C ILE A 176 -17.37 16.23 -1.33
N VAL A 177 -16.51 15.58 -2.10
CA VAL A 177 -16.90 14.55 -3.07
C VAL A 177 -17.63 13.39 -2.39
N ILE A 178 -17.15 12.89 -1.24
CA ILE A 178 -17.86 11.83 -0.49
C ILE A 178 -19.19 12.34 0.07
N LEU A 179 -19.25 13.57 0.57
CA LEU A 179 -20.51 14.14 1.06
C LEU A 179 -21.59 14.17 -0.03
N LEU A 180 -21.20 14.38 -1.29
CA LEU A 180 -22.08 14.38 -2.45
C LEU A 180 -22.50 12.96 -2.90
N MET A 181 -21.79 11.90 -2.44
CA MET A 181 -22.17 10.51 -2.70
C MET A 181 -23.44 10.15 -1.93
N LYS A 182 -24.13 9.17 -2.45
CA LYS A 182 -25.32 8.63 -1.79
C LYS A 182 -25.00 7.30 -1.13
N GLU A 183 -25.38 7.16 0.16
CA GLU A 183 -25.28 5.90 0.88
C GLU A 183 -26.14 4.81 0.21
N THR A 184 -25.62 3.59 0.17
CA THR A 184 -26.34 2.41 -0.27
C THR A 184 -27.12 1.79 0.91
N PRO A 185 -28.28 1.16 0.68
CA PRO A 185 -29.01 0.50 1.75
C PRO A 185 -28.15 -0.56 2.44
N MET A 186 -28.11 -0.52 3.75
CA MET A 186 -27.38 -1.51 4.54
C MET A 186 -27.99 -2.90 4.39
N LEU A 187 -27.13 -3.92 4.38
CA LEU A 187 -27.59 -5.32 4.39
C LEU A 187 -28.38 -5.59 5.68
N GLU A 188 -29.60 -6.10 5.57
CA GLU A 188 -30.45 -6.43 6.72
C GLU A 188 -29.78 -7.42 7.69
N LYS A 189 -28.90 -8.29 7.20
CA LYS A 189 -28.12 -9.22 8.02
C LYS A 189 -27.18 -8.54 9.04
N ALA A 190 -26.65 -7.37 8.73
CA ALA A 190 -25.75 -6.66 9.65
C ALA A 190 -26.50 -6.05 10.84
N LYS A 191 -27.80 -5.76 10.70
CA LYS A 191 -28.61 -5.16 11.77
C LYS A 191 -28.91 -6.11 12.93
N ASN A 192 -28.88 -7.42 12.71
CA ASN A 192 -29.34 -8.43 13.67
C ASN A 192 -28.22 -9.19 14.41
N LEU A 193 -26.94 -8.99 14.03
CA LEU A 193 -25.82 -9.65 14.68
C LEU A 193 -25.14 -8.72 15.69
N LYS A 194 -24.76 -9.27 16.85
CA LYS A 194 -23.95 -8.52 17.83
C LYS A 194 -22.56 -8.25 17.24
N LEU A 195 -22.06 -7.03 17.38
CA LEU A 195 -20.76 -6.57 16.89
C LEU A 195 -19.63 -7.57 17.19
N LYS A 196 -19.62 -8.12 18.41
CA LYS A 196 -18.64 -9.11 18.87
C LYS A 196 -18.69 -10.42 18.07
N GLU A 197 -19.88 -10.87 17.69
CA GLU A 197 -20.05 -12.09 16.89
C GLU A 197 -19.59 -11.90 15.45
N LEU A 198 -19.86 -10.72 14.87
CA LEU A 198 -19.38 -10.35 13.53
C LEU A 198 -17.84 -10.31 13.48
N LEU A 199 -17.22 -9.63 14.46
CA LEU A 199 -15.77 -9.56 14.57
C LEU A 199 -15.14 -10.94 14.72
N TYR A 200 -15.67 -11.75 15.66
CA TYR A 200 -15.15 -13.09 15.92
C TYR A 200 -15.25 -14.00 14.68
N LYS A 201 -16.42 -14.00 14.04
CA LYS A 201 -16.66 -14.80 12.84
C LYS A 201 -15.71 -14.41 11.71
N GLN A 202 -15.57 -13.12 11.46
CA GLN A 202 -14.72 -12.61 10.39
C GLN A 202 -13.24 -12.92 10.64
N TYR A 203 -12.73 -12.73 11.87
CA TYR A 203 -11.35 -13.11 12.22
C TYR A 203 -11.10 -14.61 12.13
N VAL A 204 -11.95 -15.42 12.75
CA VAL A 204 -11.72 -16.87 12.88
C VAL A 204 -11.91 -17.59 11.54
N GLU A 205 -12.99 -17.28 10.80
CA GLU A 205 -13.22 -17.91 9.50
C GLU A 205 -12.14 -17.57 8.49
N SER A 206 -11.76 -16.30 8.41
CA SER A 206 -10.72 -15.83 7.51
C SER A 206 -9.37 -16.51 7.80
N THR A 207 -8.95 -16.50 9.06
CA THR A 207 -7.71 -17.15 9.51
C THR A 207 -7.72 -18.64 9.18
N ARG A 208 -8.79 -19.34 9.48
CA ARG A 208 -8.92 -20.78 9.20
C ARG A 208 -8.79 -21.12 7.72
N ILE A 209 -9.35 -20.29 6.83
CA ILE A 209 -9.32 -20.51 5.38
C ILE A 209 -7.87 -20.41 4.86
N VAL A 210 -7.16 -19.34 5.23
CA VAL A 210 -5.80 -19.12 4.75
C VAL A 210 -4.84 -20.18 5.28
N PHE A 211 -4.92 -20.51 6.59
CA PHE A 211 -4.01 -21.49 7.19
C PHE A 211 -4.30 -22.94 6.77
N ARG A 212 -5.50 -23.26 6.30
CA ARG A 212 -5.83 -24.59 5.75
C ARG A 212 -5.27 -24.82 4.35
N ASN A 213 -5.12 -23.78 3.54
CA ASN A 213 -4.56 -23.89 2.21
C ASN A 213 -3.08 -23.51 2.20
N LYS A 214 -2.22 -24.51 2.25
CA LYS A 214 -0.75 -24.33 2.31
C LYS A 214 -0.21 -23.49 1.14
N ARG A 215 -0.74 -23.70 -0.09
CA ARG A 215 -0.30 -22.94 -1.25
C ARG A 215 -0.65 -21.46 -1.11
N LEU A 216 -1.87 -21.14 -0.68
CA LEU A 216 -2.30 -19.78 -0.40
C LEU A 216 -1.42 -19.12 0.66
N LEU A 217 -1.16 -19.84 1.76
CA LEU A 217 -0.29 -19.37 2.85
C LEU A 217 1.12 -19.05 2.35
N TYR A 218 1.74 -19.97 1.57
CA TYR A 218 3.09 -19.73 1.04
C TYR A 218 3.12 -18.53 0.08
N LEU A 219 2.18 -18.41 -0.86
CA LEU A 219 2.14 -17.27 -1.78
C LEU A 219 1.96 -15.95 -1.03
N THR A 220 1.11 -15.92 -0.02
CA THR A 220 0.87 -14.74 0.81
C THR A 220 2.13 -14.33 1.60
N ILE A 221 2.80 -15.29 2.24
CA ILE A 221 4.04 -15.05 2.99
C ILE A 221 5.15 -14.58 2.04
N ILE A 222 5.34 -15.25 0.91
CA ILE A 222 6.38 -14.88 -0.09
C ILE A 222 6.13 -13.47 -0.60
N GLY A 223 4.87 -13.13 -0.91
CA GLY A 223 4.51 -11.78 -1.34
C GLY A 223 4.91 -10.73 -0.31
N ALA A 224 4.57 -10.95 0.95
CA ALA A 224 4.91 -10.04 2.04
C ALA A 224 6.43 -9.90 2.27
N MET A 225 7.15 -11.04 2.27
CA MET A 225 8.60 -11.09 2.48
C MET A 225 9.39 -10.37 1.37
N ILE A 226 8.88 -10.35 0.14
CA ILE A 226 9.53 -9.65 -0.98
C ILE A 226 9.12 -8.17 -1.00
N ALA A 227 7.84 -7.86 -0.81
CA ALA A 227 7.35 -6.48 -0.89
C ALA A 227 7.87 -5.58 0.24
N ALA A 228 8.01 -6.10 1.47
CA ALA A 228 8.39 -5.26 2.62
C ALA A 228 9.80 -4.67 2.52
N PRO A 229 10.86 -5.40 2.13
CA PRO A 229 12.18 -4.79 1.88
C PRO A 229 12.16 -3.73 0.78
N ILE A 230 11.39 -3.95 -0.30
CA ILE A 230 11.28 -2.98 -1.41
C ILE A 230 10.61 -1.70 -0.93
N THR A 231 9.52 -1.81 -0.20
CA THR A 231 8.83 -0.67 0.39
C THR A 231 9.72 0.07 1.38
N THR A 232 10.49 -0.66 2.19
CA THR A 232 11.45 -0.07 3.13
C THR A 232 12.52 0.72 2.38
N LEU A 233 13.14 0.15 1.35
CA LEU A 233 14.09 0.85 0.48
C LEU A 233 13.45 2.10 -0.13
N TYR A 234 12.25 1.97 -0.72
CA TYR A 234 11.54 3.06 -1.36
C TYR A 234 11.29 4.24 -0.42
N LEU A 235 10.93 3.98 0.84
CA LEU A 235 10.62 5.02 1.82
C LEU A 235 11.87 5.71 2.37
N TYR A 236 12.98 4.98 2.58
CA TYR A 236 14.25 5.58 3.04
C TYR A 236 15.09 6.20 1.91
N LEU A 237 14.78 5.90 0.64
CA LEU A 237 15.56 6.35 -0.50
C LEU A 237 15.68 7.88 -0.61
N PRO A 238 14.63 8.70 -0.39
CA PRO A 238 14.77 10.15 -0.46
C PRO A 238 15.82 10.72 0.51
N ASP A 239 15.95 10.17 1.72
CA ASP A 239 16.96 10.57 2.70
C ASP A 239 18.39 10.20 2.22
N HIS A 240 18.55 9.02 1.64
CA HIS A 240 19.83 8.62 1.05
C HIS A 240 20.24 9.52 -0.13
N LEU A 241 19.29 9.81 -1.01
CA LEU A 241 19.54 10.70 -2.15
C LEU A 241 19.85 12.14 -1.71
N ASP A 242 19.21 12.62 -0.62
CA ASP A 242 19.54 13.92 -0.01
C ASP A 242 20.99 13.95 0.47
N SER A 243 21.44 12.89 1.13
CA SER A 243 22.84 12.74 1.58
C SER A 243 23.86 12.68 0.42
N LEU A 244 23.43 12.23 -0.76
CA LEU A 244 24.24 12.22 -1.99
C LEU A 244 24.17 13.56 -2.77
N GLY A 245 23.39 14.54 -2.28
CA GLY A 245 23.28 15.88 -2.88
C GLY A 245 22.26 15.98 -4.03
N TYR A 246 21.36 15.01 -4.20
CA TYR A 246 20.26 15.12 -5.17
C TYR A 246 19.26 16.19 -4.73
N SER A 247 18.77 16.98 -5.67
CA SER A 247 17.67 17.91 -5.42
C SER A 247 16.34 17.18 -5.24
N TYR A 248 15.41 17.79 -4.52
CA TYR A 248 14.07 17.20 -4.32
C TYR A 248 13.31 17.00 -5.65
N LEU A 249 13.58 17.84 -6.65
CA LEU A 249 13.02 17.66 -7.99
C LEU A 249 13.57 16.39 -8.67
N GLU A 250 14.89 16.14 -8.59
CA GLU A 250 15.50 14.92 -9.13
C GLU A 250 14.96 13.67 -8.42
N MET A 251 14.79 13.73 -7.10
CA MET A 251 14.13 12.65 -6.34
C MET A 251 12.70 12.40 -6.82
N GLY A 252 11.91 13.46 -7.00
CA GLY A 252 10.54 13.36 -7.53
C GLY A 252 10.48 12.75 -8.92
N LEU A 253 11.42 13.13 -9.80
CA LEU A 253 11.56 12.56 -11.14
C LEU A 253 11.96 11.07 -11.10
N LEU A 254 12.87 10.70 -10.21
CA LEU A 254 13.30 9.31 -10.03
C LEU A 254 12.15 8.43 -9.52
N LEU A 255 11.40 8.90 -8.51
CA LEU A 255 10.23 8.21 -7.99
C LEU A 255 9.12 8.10 -9.06
N GLY A 256 8.94 9.15 -9.85
CA GLY A 256 8.04 9.15 -11.01
C GLY A 256 8.45 8.14 -12.09
N ALA A 257 9.76 8.07 -12.41
CA ALA A 257 10.30 7.09 -13.34
C ALA A 257 10.12 5.66 -12.81
N HIS A 258 10.43 5.40 -11.54
CA HIS A 258 10.15 4.12 -10.88
C HIS A 258 8.69 3.68 -11.07
N SER A 259 7.73 4.58 -10.79
CA SER A 259 6.30 4.30 -10.94
C SER A 259 5.89 4.08 -12.40
N ALA A 260 6.46 4.83 -13.35
CA ALA A 260 6.20 4.65 -14.77
C ALA A 260 6.70 3.27 -15.26
N PHE A 261 7.88 2.85 -14.84
CA PHE A 261 8.41 1.52 -15.16
C PHE A 261 7.63 0.41 -14.46
N ALA A 262 7.15 0.62 -13.22
CA ALA A 262 6.24 -0.29 -12.55
C ALA A 262 4.94 -0.46 -13.36
N ALA A 263 4.34 0.60 -13.89
CA ALA A 263 3.16 0.52 -14.75
C ALA A 263 3.44 -0.30 -16.03
N ILE A 264 4.62 -0.11 -16.66
CA ILE A 264 5.06 -0.92 -17.82
C ILE A 264 5.19 -2.39 -17.40
N GLY A 265 5.82 -2.69 -16.27
CA GLY A 265 5.95 -4.04 -15.74
C GLY A 265 4.60 -4.72 -15.55
N GLY A 266 3.66 -4.06 -14.88
CA GLY A 266 2.30 -4.55 -14.68
C GLY A 266 1.55 -4.82 -15.99
N TYR A 267 1.70 -3.93 -16.98
CA TYR A 267 1.10 -4.12 -18.31
C TYR A 267 1.63 -5.38 -19.02
N TYR A 268 2.93 -5.67 -18.91
CA TYR A 268 3.53 -6.85 -19.54
C TYR A 268 3.42 -8.12 -18.70
N ALA A 269 3.03 -8.07 -17.44
CA ALA A 269 2.98 -9.20 -16.52
C ALA A 269 2.21 -10.40 -17.09
N HIS A 270 1.01 -10.17 -17.64
CA HIS A 270 0.21 -11.24 -18.25
C HIS A 270 0.90 -11.92 -19.46
N LYS A 271 1.57 -11.14 -20.31
CA LYS A 271 2.28 -11.69 -21.48
C LYS A 271 3.47 -12.54 -21.04
N LEU A 272 4.20 -12.08 -20.00
CA LEU A 272 5.33 -12.80 -19.43
C LEU A 272 4.87 -14.11 -18.76
N GLU A 273 3.80 -14.06 -17.96
CA GLU A 273 3.23 -15.24 -17.30
C GLU A 273 2.77 -16.28 -18.34
N LYS A 274 2.05 -15.86 -19.38
CA LYS A 274 1.61 -16.76 -20.46
C LYS A 274 2.79 -17.45 -21.16
N LYS A 275 3.91 -16.73 -21.36
CA LYS A 275 5.11 -17.25 -22.06
C LYS A 275 5.95 -18.16 -21.15
N TYR A 276 6.21 -17.74 -19.91
CA TYR A 276 7.21 -18.39 -19.05
C TYR A 276 6.61 -19.26 -17.96
N LYS A 277 5.30 -19.18 -17.70
CA LYS A 277 4.56 -19.93 -16.67
C LYS A 277 4.98 -19.63 -15.24
N GLU A 278 4.17 -20.03 -14.28
CA GLU A 278 4.27 -19.73 -12.86
C GLU A 278 5.68 -19.99 -12.29
N LYS A 279 6.19 -21.19 -12.44
CA LYS A 279 7.46 -21.62 -11.82
C LYS A 279 8.64 -20.76 -12.26
N LYS A 280 8.71 -20.42 -13.57
CA LYS A 280 9.80 -19.57 -14.09
C LYS A 280 9.64 -18.11 -13.63
N ILE A 281 8.41 -17.58 -13.59
CA ILE A 281 8.15 -16.22 -13.11
C ILE A 281 8.55 -16.09 -11.64
N LEU A 282 8.10 -17.02 -10.79
CA LEU A 282 8.45 -17.04 -9.36
C LEU A 282 9.95 -17.30 -9.11
N TYR A 283 10.67 -17.84 -10.08
CA TYR A 283 12.11 -18.00 -10.00
C TYR A 283 12.86 -16.76 -10.44
N PHE A 284 12.62 -16.27 -11.68
CA PHE A 284 13.44 -15.24 -12.29
C PHE A 284 13.11 -13.81 -11.83
N ILE A 285 11.82 -13.49 -11.62
CA ILE A 285 11.46 -12.11 -11.24
C ILE A 285 12.04 -11.74 -9.87
N PRO A 286 11.87 -12.55 -8.80
CA PRO A 286 12.53 -12.25 -7.52
C PRO A 286 14.06 -12.28 -7.59
N LEU A 287 14.66 -13.11 -8.46
CA LEU A 287 16.12 -13.08 -8.69
C LEU A 287 16.58 -11.71 -9.20
N PHE A 288 15.88 -11.16 -10.21
CA PHE A 288 16.19 -9.83 -10.73
C PHE A 288 15.99 -8.73 -9.68
N MET A 289 14.99 -8.88 -8.81
CA MET A 289 14.79 -7.97 -7.68
C MET A 289 15.97 -8.03 -6.70
N VAL A 290 16.44 -9.22 -6.34
CA VAL A 290 17.64 -9.40 -5.51
C VAL A 290 18.87 -8.76 -6.16
N ILE A 291 19.10 -8.99 -7.44
CA ILE A 291 20.20 -8.36 -8.19
C ILE A 291 20.08 -6.84 -8.13
N SER A 292 18.88 -6.30 -8.35
CA SER A 292 18.64 -4.86 -8.25
C SER A 292 18.97 -4.30 -6.86
N PHE A 293 18.63 -5.02 -5.77
CA PHE A 293 19.00 -4.62 -4.41
C PHE A 293 20.50 -4.53 -4.20
N TRP A 294 21.27 -5.51 -4.71
CA TRP A 294 22.72 -5.47 -4.61
C TRP A 294 23.34 -4.34 -5.43
N LEU A 295 22.75 -4.02 -6.59
CA LEU A 295 23.22 -2.93 -7.44
C LEU A 295 22.86 -1.55 -6.88
N VAL A 296 21.79 -1.41 -6.11
CA VAL A 296 21.42 -0.17 -5.40
C VAL A 296 22.49 0.25 -4.38
N LEU A 297 23.31 -0.68 -3.89
CA LEU A 297 24.44 -0.36 -3.00
C LEU A 297 25.60 0.37 -3.68
N ILE A 298 25.56 0.53 -4.99
CA ILE A 298 26.53 1.30 -5.78
C ILE A 298 25.96 2.70 -5.99
N ASP A 299 26.37 3.67 -5.18
CA ASP A 299 25.80 5.02 -5.16
C ASP A 299 25.78 5.69 -6.55
N ASP A 300 26.85 5.57 -7.33
CA ASP A 300 26.94 6.10 -8.69
C ASP A 300 25.98 5.44 -9.69
N ALA A 301 25.44 4.27 -9.37
CA ALA A 301 24.57 3.48 -10.23
C ALA A 301 23.14 3.30 -9.70
N ILE A 302 22.79 3.91 -8.56
CA ILE A 302 21.53 3.68 -7.80
C ILE A 302 20.26 3.88 -8.63
N ILE A 303 20.27 4.81 -9.59
CA ILE A 303 19.10 5.21 -10.39
C ILE A 303 18.52 4.05 -11.19
N ILE A 304 19.36 3.39 -12.00
CA ILE A 304 18.88 2.33 -12.91
C ILE A 304 18.35 1.10 -12.16
N PRO A 305 19.08 0.53 -11.18
CA PRO A 305 18.58 -0.60 -10.39
C PRO A 305 17.29 -0.29 -9.64
N PHE A 306 17.15 0.92 -9.11
CA PHE A 306 15.93 1.33 -8.41
C PHE A 306 14.71 1.40 -9.36
N ILE A 307 14.88 1.97 -10.55
CA ILE A 307 13.83 1.99 -11.58
C ILE A 307 13.45 0.56 -12.00
N LEU A 308 14.44 -0.32 -12.22
CA LEU A 308 14.22 -1.71 -12.59
C LEU A 308 13.54 -2.50 -11.47
N LEU A 309 13.84 -2.17 -10.21
CA LEU A 309 13.17 -2.78 -9.07
C LEU A 309 11.65 -2.56 -9.13
N GLY A 310 11.19 -1.34 -9.43
CA GLY A 310 9.77 -1.05 -9.63
C GLY A 310 9.14 -1.86 -10.77
N PHE A 311 9.85 -2.00 -11.88
CA PHE A 311 9.39 -2.83 -13.00
C PHE A 311 9.18 -4.29 -12.60
N PHE A 312 10.15 -4.91 -11.94
CA PHE A 312 10.06 -6.31 -11.51
C PHE A 312 9.05 -6.51 -10.38
N ASP A 313 8.98 -5.59 -9.41
CA ASP A 313 8.03 -5.63 -8.32
C ASP A 313 6.58 -5.62 -8.83
N SER A 314 6.27 -4.76 -9.77
CA SER A 314 4.93 -4.69 -10.36
C SER A 314 4.57 -5.97 -11.13
N ILE A 315 5.51 -6.57 -11.87
CA ILE A 315 5.28 -7.87 -12.51
C ILE A 315 4.97 -8.92 -11.45
N PHE A 316 5.78 -8.98 -10.40
CA PHE A 316 5.64 -9.96 -9.33
C PHE A 316 4.30 -9.80 -8.61
N TYR A 317 3.92 -8.57 -8.25
CA TYR A 317 2.67 -8.25 -7.57
C TYR A 317 1.43 -8.68 -8.39
N VAL A 318 1.40 -8.34 -9.69
CA VAL A 318 0.27 -8.66 -10.57
C VAL A 318 0.13 -10.17 -10.75
N VAL A 319 1.25 -10.86 -10.99
CA VAL A 319 1.23 -12.33 -11.22
C VAL A 319 0.90 -13.08 -9.92
N LEU A 320 1.44 -12.64 -8.78
CA LEU A 320 1.15 -13.24 -7.49
C LEU A 320 -0.33 -13.08 -7.12
N GLY A 321 -0.89 -11.89 -7.35
CA GLY A 321 -2.32 -11.63 -7.17
C GLY A 321 -3.21 -12.53 -8.03
N ASP A 322 -2.82 -12.77 -9.27
CA ASP A 322 -3.54 -13.69 -10.17
C ASP A 322 -3.45 -15.13 -9.67
N TYR A 323 -2.29 -15.60 -9.21
CA TYR A 323 -2.14 -16.95 -8.64
C TYR A 323 -3.00 -17.15 -7.39
N ILE A 324 -3.04 -16.16 -6.48
CA ILE A 324 -3.92 -16.18 -5.32
C ILE A 324 -5.39 -16.24 -5.77
N ASN A 325 -5.78 -15.41 -6.73
CA ASN A 325 -7.15 -15.36 -7.24
C ASN A 325 -7.62 -16.66 -7.91
N ARG A 326 -6.73 -17.42 -8.54
CA ARG A 326 -7.05 -18.73 -9.15
C ARG A 326 -7.30 -19.82 -8.11
N ILE A 327 -6.70 -19.70 -6.92
CA ILE A 327 -6.79 -20.71 -5.85
C ILE A 327 -8.05 -20.49 -4.99
N VAL A 328 -8.48 -19.24 -4.85
CA VAL A 328 -9.47 -18.84 -3.87
C VAL A 328 -10.85 -18.75 -4.51
N PRO A 329 -11.88 -19.43 -3.94
CA PRO A 329 -13.27 -19.25 -4.34
C PRO A 329 -13.71 -17.79 -4.27
N SER A 330 -14.65 -17.39 -5.14
CA SER A 330 -15.12 -16.00 -5.25
C SER A 330 -15.65 -15.42 -3.93
N GLU A 331 -16.28 -16.28 -3.11
CA GLU A 331 -16.91 -15.92 -1.84
C GLU A 331 -15.92 -15.44 -0.76
N ILE A 332 -14.67 -15.88 -0.85
CA ILE A 332 -13.63 -15.60 0.17
C ILE A 332 -12.43 -14.84 -0.41
N ARG A 333 -12.52 -14.43 -1.69
CA ARG A 333 -11.40 -13.78 -2.40
C ARG A 333 -10.95 -12.49 -1.74
N ALA A 334 -11.89 -11.61 -1.38
CA ALA A 334 -11.58 -10.36 -0.69
C ALA A 334 -10.83 -10.62 0.62
N THR A 335 -11.28 -11.62 1.39
CA THR A 335 -10.65 -12.05 2.63
C THR A 335 -9.21 -12.55 2.41
N ALA A 336 -8.98 -13.36 1.38
CA ALA A 336 -7.63 -13.88 1.08
C ALA A 336 -6.67 -12.77 0.66
N LEU A 337 -7.13 -11.78 -0.11
CA LEU A 337 -6.33 -10.61 -0.49
C LEU A 337 -6.02 -9.72 0.73
N SER A 338 -6.97 -9.52 1.65
CA SER A 338 -6.73 -8.79 2.91
C SER A 338 -5.64 -9.46 3.75
N TYR A 339 -5.55 -10.80 3.73
CA TYR A 339 -4.45 -11.51 4.39
C TYR A 339 -3.07 -11.18 3.82
N GLY A 340 -2.96 -10.90 2.52
CA GLY A 340 -1.73 -10.39 1.90
C GLY A 340 -1.28 -9.09 2.56
N GLY A 341 -2.19 -8.14 2.73
CA GLY A 341 -1.94 -6.88 3.43
C GLY A 341 -1.57 -7.06 4.91
N LEU A 342 -2.24 -7.99 5.62
CA LEU A 342 -1.91 -8.31 7.01
C LEU A 342 -0.51 -8.90 7.16
N MET A 343 -0.12 -9.86 6.30
CA MET A 343 1.24 -10.43 6.32
C MET A 343 2.30 -9.39 5.96
N PHE A 344 2.03 -8.53 4.98
CA PHE A 344 2.89 -7.41 4.66
C PHE A 344 3.09 -6.48 5.87
N SER A 345 2.00 -6.07 6.54
CA SER A 345 2.08 -5.22 7.73
C SER A 345 2.85 -5.89 8.87
N LEU A 346 2.70 -7.21 9.08
CA LEU A 346 3.50 -7.95 10.07
C LEU A 346 5.00 -7.89 9.78
N VAL A 347 5.38 -8.03 8.53
CA VAL A 347 6.80 -7.96 8.14
C VAL A 347 7.32 -6.53 8.29
N MET A 348 6.54 -5.51 7.90
CA MET A 348 6.90 -4.09 8.03
C MET A 348 7.08 -3.66 9.49
N VAL A 349 6.23 -4.14 10.41
CA VAL A 349 6.35 -3.89 11.87
C VAL A 349 7.74 -4.26 12.40
N ILE A 350 8.38 -5.24 11.81
CA ILE A 350 9.70 -5.72 12.22
C ILE A 350 10.81 -5.05 11.40
N ILE A 351 10.71 -5.13 10.07
CA ILE A 351 11.80 -4.70 9.18
C ILE A 351 12.02 -3.20 9.25
N PHE A 352 10.96 -2.40 9.22
CA PHE A 352 11.11 -0.96 9.07
C PHE A 352 11.84 -0.31 10.26
N PRO A 353 11.43 -0.51 11.54
CA PRO A 353 12.16 0.04 12.68
C PRO A 353 13.55 -0.59 12.87
N PHE A 354 13.72 -1.88 12.51
CA PHE A 354 15.02 -2.54 12.57
C PHE A 354 16.02 -1.89 11.60
N ILE A 355 15.61 -1.64 10.36
CA ILE A 355 16.46 -0.95 9.38
C ILE A 355 16.70 0.51 9.79
N GLY A 356 15.69 1.21 10.34
CA GLY A 356 15.84 2.56 10.88
C GLY A 356 16.89 2.63 12.00
N LEU A 357 16.91 1.66 12.92
CA LEU A 357 17.91 1.55 13.97
C LEU A 357 19.32 1.31 13.40
N ILE A 358 19.46 0.36 12.48
CA ILE A 358 20.75 0.07 11.84
C ILE A 358 21.26 1.28 11.06
N ALA A 359 20.38 1.93 10.31
CA ALA A 359 20.73 3.12 9.53
C ALA A 359 21.15 4.28 10.42
N GLN A 360 20.52 4.47 11.56
CA GLN A 360 20.90 5.48 12.55
C GLN A 360 22.29 5.21 13.16
N LEU A 361 22.62 3.96 13.45
CA LEU A 361 23.88 3.59 14.09
C LEU A 361 25.06 3.50 13.10
N ASN A 362 24.82 3.07 11.87
CA ASN A 362 25.85 2.67 10.90
C ASN A 362 25.70 3.30 9.51
N GLY A 363 24.74 4.21 9.34
CA GLY A 363 24.41 4.86 8.06
C GLY A 363 23.43 4.04 7.20
N LEU A 364 22.72 4.74 6.30
CA LEU A 364 21.71 4.16 5.40
C LEU A 364 22.27 3.08 4.47
N TRP A 365 23.50 3.23 4.01
CA TRP A 365 24.16 2.22 3.19
C TRP A 365 24.19 0.84 3.88
N THR A 366 24.50 0.81 5.19
CA THR A 366 24.47 -0.43 5.98
C THR A 366 23.06 -0.98 6.11
N GLY A 367 22.05 -0.11 6.26
CA GLY A 367 20.64 -0.50 6.24
C GLY A 367 20.26 -1.19 4.92
N TYR A 368 20.68 -0.63 3.79
CA TYR A 368 20.44 -1.22 2.46
C TYR A 368 21.18 -2.52 2.23
N LEU A 369 22.42 -2.64 2.73
CA LEU A 369 23.17 -3.90 2.71
C LEU A 369 22.40 -5.01 3.44
N ILE A 370 21.87 -4.71 4.62
CA ILE A 370 21.06 -5.65 5.38
C ILE A 370 19.76 -5.99 4.65
N LEU A 371 19.09 -5.02 4.01
CA LEU A 371 17.91 -5.29 3.18
C LEU A 371 18.26 -6.21 2.00
N ALA A 372 19.39 -6.00 1.33
CA ALA A 372 19.85 -6.88 0.24
C ALA A 372 20.08 -8.31 0.74
N ILE A 373 20.69 -8.47 1.92
CA ILE A 373 20.89 -9.78 2.56
C ILE A 373 19.54 -10.42 2.92
N ILE A 374 18.62 -9.68 3.57
CA ILE A 374 17.29 -10.17 3.95
C ILE A 374 16.51 -10.60 2.68
N THR A 375 16.51 -9.81 1.64
CA THR A 375 15.83 -10.13 0.37
C THR A 375 16.44 -11.37 -0.28
N SER A 376 17.77 -11.54 -0.20
CA SER A 376 18.46 -12.74 -0.68
C SER A 376 18.04 -13.99 0.11
N LEU A 377 17.94 -13.88 1.44
CA LEU A 377 17.48 -14.98 2.30
C LEU A 377 16.01 -15.33 2.01
N PHE A 378 15.17 -14.34 1.78
CA PHE A 378 13.78 -14.58 1.39
C PHE A 378 13.68 -15.25 0.02
N TYR A 379 14.54 -14.87 -0.91
CA TYR A 379 14.62 -15.55 -2.20
C TYR A 379 15.07 -17.02 -2.04
N LEU A 380 16.07 -17.31 -1.21
CA LEU A 380 16.48 -18.69 -0.93
C LEU A 380 15.35 -19.51 -0.28
N PHE A 381 14.55 -18.90 0.60
CA PHE A 381 13.35 -19.51 1.14
C PHE A 381 12.33 -19.83 0.04
N LEU A 382 12.07 -18.88 -0.87
CA LEU A 382 11.22 -19.11 -2.04
C LEU A 382 11.72 -20.28 -2.89
N LEU A 383 13.03 -20.38 -3.17
CA LEU A 383 13.61 -21.49 -3.94
C LEU A 383 13.37 -22.84 -3.25
N LYS A 384 13.48 -22.89 -1.92
CA LYS A 384 13.17 -24.10 -1.13
C LYS A 384 11.69 -24.49 -1.25
N VAL A 385 10.78 -23.53 -1.23
CA VAL A 385 9.34 -23.78 -1.40
C VAL A 385 9.04 -24.29 -2.83
N LEU A 386 9.69 -23.71 -3.85
CA LEU A 386 9.54 -24.14 -5.25
C LEU A 386 10.11 -25.56 -5.50
N SER A 387 11.24 -25.91 -4.88
CA SER A 387 11.87 -27.24 -5.03
C SER A 387 11.11 -28.33 -4.28
N GLY A 388 10.45 -28.01 -3.18
CA GLY A 388 9.69 -28.94 -2.36
C GLY A 388 8.31 -29.32 -2.93
N ASN A 389 7.97 -28.91 -4.15
CA ASN A 389 6.65 -29.12 -4.78
C ASN A 389 5.46 -28.67 -3.88
N HIS A 390 5.71 -27.73 -2.96
CA HIS A 390 4.64 -27.22 -2.08
C HIS A 390 3.63 -26.35 -2.83
N LEU A 391 3.98 -25.87 -4.03
CA LEU A 391 3.12 -25.11 -4.92
C LEU A 391 2.48 -25.95 -6.03
N ASP A 392 3.00 -27.16 -6.29
CA ASP A 392 2.55 -28.02 -7.42
C ASP A 392 1.36 -28.95 -7.06
N LYS A 393 0.95 -28.99 -5.79
CA LYS A 393 -0.17 -29.86 -5.36
C LYS A 393 -1.46 -29.04 -5.25
N ILE A 394 -2.15 -28.89 -6.36
CA ILE A 394 -3.61 -28.93 -6.52
C ILE A 394 -3.93 -29.01 -8.02
#